data_5a05a0497715eabb9e6f550b8197964a
#
_entry.id   5a05a0497715eabb9e6f550b8197964a
#
_cell.length_a   1.000
_cell.length_b   1.000
_cell.length_c   1.000
_cell.angle_alpha   90.00
_cell.angle_beta   90.00
_cell.angle_gamma   90.00
#
_symmetry.space_group_name_H-M   'P 1'
#
loop_
_entity.id
_entity.type
_entity.pdbx_description
1 polymer ?
#
loop_
_entity_poly.entity_id
_entity_poly.type
_entity_poly.pdbx_seq_one_letter_code
_entity_poly.pdbx_strand_id
1 'polypeptide(L)'
;MEEMMIIKVDKDTELAKMLLSFAENCSWDGVKDHIADMLRSWTFSDWETMFAAIADGKIVGMASVMKTDYYPLAEIYPWVSCVFVSEDFRGQKISGELIEYANRYLKENGFGRSYIPAEFFGLYERYGYRYLKDIVNYDGGTDHLFGKDF
;
A
#
# COMPACT_ATOMS: atom_id res chain seq x y z
N MET A 1 -10.40 3.54 24.19
CA MET A 1 -9.74 3.79 22.92
C MET A 1 -9.11 2.50 22.44
N GLU A 2 -9.37 2.17 21.18
CA GLU A 2 -8.87 0.94 20.61
C GLU A 2 -7.40 1.06 20.25
N GLU A 3 -6.65 0.02 20.57
CA GLU A 3 -5.30 -0.08 20.08
C GLU A 3 -5.33 -0.57 18.64
N MET A 4 -4.59 0.12 17.79
CA MET A 4 -4.38 -0.31 16.42
C MET A 4 -2.95 -0.82 16.29
N MET A 5 -2.78 -1.94 15.59
CA MET A 5 -1.44 -2.44 15.28
C MET A 5 -1.32 -2.72 13.80
N ILE A 6 -0.12 -2.55 13.29
CA ILE A 6 0.20 -2.85 11.89
C ILE A 6 1.15 -4.04 11.88
N ILE A 7 0.82 -5.03 11.05
CA ILE A 7 1.57 -6.28 10.99
C ILE A 7 1.88 -6.60 9.53
N LYS A 8 3.12 -7.01 9.28
CA LYS A 8 3.52 -7.58 7.99
C LYS A 8 2.80 -8.92 7.81
N VAL A 9 2.24 -9.12 6.62
CA VAL A 9 1.49 -10.34 6.31
C VAL A 9 2.41 -11.35 5.63
N ASP A 10 2.45 -12.57 6.17
CA ASP A 10 3.23 -13.66 5.59
C ASP A 10 2.32 -14.66 4.86
N LYS A 11 2.88 -15.32 3.85
CA LYS A 11 2.18 -16.31 3.05
C LYS A 11 1.67 -17.46 3.91
N ASP A 12 0.48 -17.98 3.56
CA ASP A 12 -0.11 -19.17 4.19
C ASP A 12 -0.40 -19.02 5.70
N THR A 13 -0.66 -17.80 6.15
CA THR A 13 -1.04 -17.54 7.54
C THR A 13 -2.51 -17.22 7.65
N GLU A 14 -3.05 -17.30 8.86
CA GLU A 14 -4.42 -16.90 9.13
C GLU A 14 -4.62 -15.42 8.79
N LEU A 15 -3.64 -14.59 9.08
CA LEU A 15 -3.70 -13.16 8.75
C LEU A 15 -3.79 -12.95 7.24
N ALA A 16 -3.08 -13.75 6.43
CA ALA A 16 -3.17 -13.67 4.98
C ALA A 16 -4.59 -14.00 4.49
N LYS A 17 -5.24 -14.99 5.10
CA LYS A 17 -6.63 -15.33 4.79
C LYS A 17 -7.59 -14.21 5.17
N MET A 18 -7.39 -13.61 6.33
CA MET A 18 -8.19 -12.46 6.77
C MET A 18 -8.02 -11.29 5.81
N LEU A 19 -6.80 -11.02 5.37
CA LEU A 19 -6.52 -9.93 4.44
C LEU A 19 -7.15 -10.19 3.07
N LEU A 20 -7.14 -11.42 2.59
CA LEU A 20 -7.81 -11.79 1.34
C LEU A 20 -9.32 -11.49 1.43
N SER A 21 -9.96 -11.89 2.51
CA SER A 21 -11.37 -11.60 2.74
C SER A 21 -11.65 -10.10 2.79
N PHE A 22 -10.79 -9.37 3.47
CA PHE A 22 -10.89 -7.91 3.55
C PHE A 22 -10.79 -7.28 2.16
N ALA A 23 -9.82 -7.71 1.34
CA ALA A 23 -9.63 -7.18 0.00
C ALA A 23 -10.84 -7.49 -0.90
N GLU A 24 -11.36 -8.72 -0.84
CA GLU A 24 -12.52 -9.13 -1.64
C GLU A 24 -13.77 -8.31 -1.33
N ASN A 25 -13.89 -7.82 -0.11
CA ASN A 25 -15.07 -7.12 0.37
C ASN A 25 -14.89 -5.61 0.51
N CYS A 26 -13.74 -5.08 0.13
CA CYS A 26 -13.49 -3.64 0.26
C CYS A 26 -14.26 -2.85 -0.81
N SER A 27 -14.43 -1.55 -0.56
CA SER A 27 -15.19 -0.67 -1.46
C SER A 27 -14.38 -0.16 -2.67
N TRP A 28 -13.17 -0.63 -2.85
CA TRP A 28 -12.29 -0.19 -3.95
C TRP A 28 -12.57 -1.03 -5.21
N ASP A 29 -13.72 -0.80 -5.82
CA ASP A 29 -14.26 -1.64 -6.88
C ASP A 29 -13.33 -1.85 -8.08
N GLY A 30 -12.56 -0.83 -8.46
CA GLY A 30 -11.66 -0.95 -9.61
C GLY A 30 -10.36 -1.71 -9.33
N VAL A 31 -10.07 -2.04 -8.08
CA VAL A 31 -8.77 -2.58 -7.68
C VAL A 31 -8.86 -3.83 -6.83
N LYS A 32 -9.99 -4.05 -6.13
CA LYS A 32 -10.12 -5.14 -5.15
C LYS A 32 -9.84 -6.53 -5.74
N ASP A 33 -10.28 -6.80 -6.95
CA ASP A 33 -10.09 -8.11 -7.58
C ASP A 33 -8.60 -8.34 -7.88
N HIS A 34 -7.90 -7.31 -8.31
CA HIS A 34 -6.46 -7.39 -8.55
C HIS A 34 -5.69 -7.69 -7.25
N ILE A 35 -6.03 -7.00 -6.17
CA ILE A 35 -5.40 -7.22 -4.87
C ILE A 35 -5.70 -8.64 -4.37
N ALA A 36 -6.94 -9.09 -4.50
CA ALA A 36 -7.33 -10.44 -4.11
C ALA A 36 -6.56 -11.50 -4.89
N ASP A 37 -6.37 -11.30 -6.20
CA ASP A 37 -5.59 -12.22 -7.03
C ASP A 37 -4.13 -12.26 -6.61
N MET A 38 -3.54 -11.11 -6.29
CA MET A 38 -2.17 -11.03 -5.79
C MET A 38 -2.00 -11.86 -4.50
N LEU A 39 -2.98 -11.76 -3.61
CA LEU A 39 -2.97 -12.51 -2.35
C LEU A 39 -3.19 -14.00 -2.55
N ARG A 40 -4.12 -14.40 -3.42
CA ARG A 40 -4.38 -15.83 -3.71
C ARG A 40 -3.17 -16.51 -4.32
N SER A 41 -2.55 -15.86 -5.29
CA SER A 41 -1.38 -16.39 -6.00
C SER A 41 -0.08 -16.17 -5.24
N TRP A 42 -0.10 -15.32 -4.25
CA TRP A 42 1.06 -14.81 -3.53
C TRP A 42 2.17 -14.39 -4.49
N THR A 43 1.90 -13.32 -5.24
CA THR A 43 2.84 -12.80 -6.24
C THR A 43 4.03 -12.07 -5.65
N PHE A 44 4.03 -11.90 -4.34
CA PHE A 44 5.08 -11.19 -3.61
C PHE A 44 6.36 -12.02 -3.54
N SER A 45 7.48 -11.44 -3.90
CA SER A 45 8.78 -12.09 -3.84
C SER A 45 9.82 -11.18 -3.19
N ASP A 46 10.84 -11.77 -2.60
CA ASP A 46 11.91 -11.05 -1.93
C ASP A 46 11.36 -10.13 -0.83
N TRP A 47 11.57 -8.83 -0.94
CA TRP A 47 11.09 -7.84 0.02
C TRP A 47 9.64 -7.42 -0.21
N GLU A 48 9.04 -7.82 -1.33
CA GLU A 48 7.64 -7.45 -1.60
C GLU A 48 6.70 -8.12 -0.61
N THR A 49 5.71 -7.38 -0.11
CA THR A 49 4.73 -7.93 0.82
C THR A 49 3.56 -6.97 1.01
N MET A 50 2.63 -7.36 1.88
CA MET A 50 1.54 -6.50 2.32
C MET A 50 1.59 -6.31 3.83
N PHE A 51 0.95 -5.24 4.27
CA PHE A 51 0.79 -4.90 5.68
C PHE A 51 -0.70 -4.75 5.98
N ALA A 52 -1.11 -5.19 7.15
CA ALA A 52 -2.49 -5.06 7.62
C ALA A 52 -2.53 -4.19 8.86
N ALA A 53 -3.47 -3.27 8.90
CA ALA A 53 -3.81 -2.51 10.10
C ALA A 53 -4.97 -3.22 10.78
N ILE A 54 -4.81 -3.52 12.06
CA ILE A 54 -5.78 -4.30 12.84
C ILE A 54 -6.28 -3.46 14.01
N ALA A 55 -7.60 -3.39 14.18
CA ALA A 55 -8.25 -2.77 15.30
C ALA A 55 -9.41 -3.66 15.73
N ASP A 56 -9.58 -3.87 17.02
CA ASP A 56 -10.65 -4.75 17.57
C ASP A 56 -10.64 -6.16 16.97
N GLY A 57 -9.46 -6.70 16.71
CA GLY A 57 -9.32 -8.06 16.18
C GLY A 57 -9.72 -8.22 14.72
N LYS A 58 -9.93 -7.13 14.00
CA LYS A 58 -10.27 -7.18 12.59
C LYS A 58 -9.39 -6.25 11.77
N ILE A 59 -9.24 -6.56 10.47
CA ILE A 59 -8.47 -5.71 9.58
C ILE A 59 -9.29 -4.49 9.21
N VAL A 60 -8.66 -3.31 9.33
CA VAL A 60 -9.30 -2.02 9.02
C VAL A 60 -8.55 -1.26 7.92
N GLY A 61 -7.40 -1.73 7.50
CA GLY A 61 -6.63 -1.12 6.43
C GLY A 61 -5.54 -2.02 5.92
N MET A 62 -4.98 -1.67 4.77
CA MET A 62 -3.90 -2.41 4.13
C MET A 62 -3.00 -1.50 3.33
N ALA A 63 -1.78 -1.96 3.05
CA ALA A 63 -0.84 -1.33 2.13
C ALA A 63 0.12 -2.41 1.61
N SER A 64 0.76 -2.14 0.48
CA SER A 64 1.77 -3.04 -0.07
C SER A 64 3.06 -2.32 -0.37
N VAL A 65 4.14 -3.09 -0.46
CA VAL A 65 5.40 -2.63 -1.03
C VAL A 65 5.73 -3.54 -2.21
N MET A 66 5.99 -2.95 -3.38
CA MET A 66 6.09 -3.66 -4.64
C MET A 66 7.23 -3.13 -5.48
N LYS A 67 7.81 -4.00 -6.30
CA LYS A 67 8.81 -3.60 -7.30
C LYS A 67 8.16 -2.94 -8.51
N THR A 68 6.90 -3.27 -8.77
CA THR A 68 6.14 -2.72 -9.90
C THR A 68 4.80 -2.19 -9.43
N ASP A 69 4.26 -1.26 -10.19
CA ASP A 69 2.90 -0.77 -10.02
C ASP A 69 2.26 -0.71 -11.42
N TYR A 70 1.11 -0.07 -11.55
CA TYR A 70 0.35 -0.04 -12.79
C TYR A 70 0.93 0.91 -13.85
N TYR A 71 2.26 0.97 -13.94
CA TYR A 71 2.98 1.89 -14.82
C TYR A 71 4.14 1.18 -15.49
N PRO A 72 4.42 1.47 -16.78
CA PRO A 72 5.55 0.86 -17.49
C PRO A 72 6.89 1.56 -17.13
N LEU A 73 7.25 1.55 -15.86
CA LEU A 73 8.39 2.26 -15.30
C LEU A 73 9.25 1.30 -14.47
N ALA A 74 9.90 0.36 -15.15
CA ALA A 74 10.67 -0.71 -14.49
C ALA A 74 11.81 -0.19 -13.61
N GLU A 75 12.34 0.98 -13.90
CA GLU A 75 13.45 1.58 -13.17
C GLU A 75 13.01 2.30 -11.89
N ILE A 76 11.71 2.50 -11.69
CA ILE A 76 11.16 3.16 -10.51
C ILE A 76 10.69 2.11 -9.53
N TYR A 77 11.31 2.02 -8.38
CA TYR A 77 10.91 1.17 -7.25
C TYR A 77 11.74 1.53 -6.01
N PRO A 78 11.32 1.15 -4.81
CA PRO A 78 10.08 0.43 -4.48
C PRO A 78 8.87 1.35 -4.45
N TRP A 79 7.71 0.76 -4.75
CA TRP A 79 6.43 1.45 -4.68
C TRP A 79 5.73 1.11 -3.36
N VAL A 80 5.14 2.12 -2.72
CA VAL A 80 4.12 1.91 -1.69
C VAL A 80 2.79 1.99 -2.41
N SER A 81 2.03 0.91 -2.38
CA SER A 81 0.83 0.75 -3.20
C SER A 81 -0.33 0.17 -2.40
N CYS A 82 -1.49 0.08 -3.03
CA CYS A 82 -2.67 -0.58 -2.45
C CYS A 82 -3.04 -0.05 -1.08
N VAL A 83 -2.82 1.23 -0.83
CA VAL A 83 -3.16 1.86 0.45
C VAL A 83 -4.67 2.05 0.53
N PHE A 84 -5.32 1.33 1.42
CA PHE A 84 -6.76 1.39 1.61
C PHE A 84 -7.10 1.29 3.09
N VAL A 85 -8.04 2.12 3.53
CA VAL A 85 -8.57 2.10 4.90
C VAL A 85 -10.08 2.00 4.81
N SER A 86 -10.68 1.13 5.64
CA SER A 86 -12.13 0.99 5.73
C SER A 86 -12.79 2.34 6.03
N GLU A 87 -13.94 2.58 5.42
CA GLU A 87 -14.61 3.88 5.49
C GLU A 87 -14.89 4.32 6.93
N ASP A 88 -15.27 3.38 7.79
CA ASP A 88 -15.57 3.67 9.20
C ASP A 88 -14.34 4.11 10.01
N PHE A 89 -13.16 3.87 9.48
CA PHE A 89 -11.89 4.16 10.14
C PHE A 89 -11.09 5.28 9.49
N ARG A 90 -11.64 5.93 8.48
CA ARG A 90 -11.00 7.06 7.82
C ARG A 90 -11.00 8.27 8.74
N GLY A 91 -10.04 9.17 8.52
CA GLY A 91 -9.87 10.35 9.37
C GLY A 91 -9.09 10.10 10.64
N GLN A 92 -8.62 8.87 10.88
CA GLN A 92 -7.86 8.50 12.07
C GLN A 92 -6.36 8.33 11.79
N LYS A 93 -5.90 8.81 10.64
CA LYS A 93 -4.48 8.76 10.23
C LYS A 93 -3.92 7.36 10.03
N ILE A 94 -4.77 6.36 9.83
CA ILE A 94 -4.34 4.97 9.65
C ILE A 94 -3.53 4.82 8.36
N SER A 95 -3.93 5.48 7.28
CA SER A 95 -3.17 5.44 6.02
C SER A 95 -1.75 5.95 6.20
N GLY A 96 -1.58 7.04 6.96
CA GLY A 96 -0.25 7.58 7.25
C GLY A 96 0.60 6.62 8.06
N GLU A 97 0.01 5.93 9.02
CA GLU A 97 0.72 4.93 9.83
C GLU A 97 1.10 3.70 9.01
N LEU A 98 0.23 3.26 8.10
CA LEU A 98 0.54 2.19 7.17
C LEU A 98 1.73 2.56 6.27
N ILE A 99 1.70 3.76 5.72
CA ILE A 99 2.77 4.25 4.85
C ILE A 99 4.08 4.38 5.63
N GLU A 100 4.03 4.89 6.85
CA GLU A 100 5.23 5.01 7.69
C GLU A 100 5.81 3.64 8.03
N TYR A 101 4.96 2.67 8.33
CA TYR A 101 5.40 1.31 8.61
C TYR A 101 6.05 0.69 7.36
N ALA A 102 5.43 0.87 6.19
CA ALA A 102 5.96 0.39 4.93
C ALA A 102 7.34 1.00 4.65
N ASN A 103 7.50 2.30 4.86
CA ASN A 103 8.76 2.98 4.62
C ASN A 103 9.85 2.54 5.59
N ARG A 104 9.50 2.28 6.84
CA ARG A 104 10.44 1.75 7.82
C ARG A 104 10.93 0.36 7.41
N TYR A 105 10.01 -0.48 6.96
CA TYR A 105 10.32 -1.81 6.44
C TYR A 105 11.27 -1.71 5.23
N LEU A 106 10.98 -0.81 4.28
CA LEU A 106 11.83 -0.61 3.11
C LEU A 106 13.22 -0.13 3.48
N LYS A 107 13.31 0.79 4.43
CA LYS A 107 14.60 1.26 4.92
C LYS A 107 15.41 0.13 5.54
N GLU A 108 14.77 -0.73 6.32
CA GLU A 108 15.41 -1.90 6.92
C GLU A 108 15.89 -2.90 5.86
N ASN A 109 15.27 -2.90 4.69
CA ASN A 109 15.67 -3.74 3.55
C ASN A 109 16.65 -3.06 2.60
N GLY A 110 17.24 -1.93 3.00
CA GLY A 110 18.32 -1.29 2.28
C GLY A 110 17.91 -0.23 1.28
N PHE A 111 16.65 0.14 1.21
CA PHE A 111 16.20 1.18 0.30
C PHE A 111 16.34 2.57 0.92
N GLY A 112 16.66 3.55 0.07
CA GLY A 112 16.81 4.95 0.50
C GLY A 112 15.64 5.83 0.12
N ARG A 113 14.64 5.29 -0.56
CA ARG A 113 13.50 6.05 -1.09
C ARG A 113 12.33 5.12 -1.36
N SER A 114 11.12 5.66 -1.30
CA SER A 114 9.94 4.99 -1.84
C SER A 114 9.16 5.92 -2.75
N TYR A 115 8.31 5.35 -3.58
CA TYR A 115 7.45 6.06 -4.52
C TYR A 115 6.00 5.70 -4.26
N ILE A 116 5.11 6.67 -4.50
CA ILE A 116 3.67 6.45 -4.39
C ILE A 116 2.96 7.21 -5.49
N PRO A 117 2.02 6.58 -6.22
CA PRO A 117 1.24 7.26 -7.24
C PRO A 117 -0.04 7.84 -6.64
N ALA A 118 -0.53 8.92 -7.21
CA ALA A 118 -1.80 9.51 -6.78
C ALA A 118 -2.50 10.23 -7.92
N GLU A 119 -3.83 10.25 -7.87
CA GLU A 119 -4.65 11.01 -8.80
C GLU A 119 -4.85 12.46 -8.36
N PHE A 120 -4.42 12.79 -7.15
CA PHE A 120 -4.66 14.09 -6.54
C PHE A 120 -3.45 14.58 -5.76
N PHE A 121 -3.45 15.86 -5.40
CA PHE A 121 -2.43 16.48 -4.56
C PHE A 121 -2.98 16.70 -3.15
N GLY A 122 -2.08 16.83 -2.17
CA GLY A 122 -2.41 17.29 -0.83
C GLY A 122 -2.45 16.23 0.24
N LEU A 123 -2.52 14.94 -0.10
CA LEU A 123 -2.56 13.86 0.89
C LEU A 123 -1.17 13.36 1.26
N TYR A 124 -0.42 12.88 0.27
CA TYR A 124 0.86 12.23 0.55
C TYR A 124 1.95 13.21 0.96
N GLU A 125 1.80 14.47 0.59
CA GLU A 125 2.70 15.54 1.06
C GLU A 125 2.66 15.66 2.59
N ARG A 126 1.52 15.35 3.22
CA ARG A 126 1.39 15.33 4.69
C ARG A 126 2.26 14.27 5.33
N TYR A 127 2.63 13.24 4.56
CA TYR A 127 3.45 12.13 5.06
C TYR A 127 4.91 12.24 4.62
N GLY A 128 5.30 13.42 4.12
CA GLY A 128 6.68 13.70 3.75
C GLY A 128 7.04 13.39 2.30
N TYR A 129 6.06 13.04 1.47
CA TYR A 129 6.30 12.85 0.05
C TYR A 129 6.30 14.17 -0.69
N ARG A 130 7.04 14.24 -1.77
CA ARG A 130 7.05 15.39 -2.67
C ARG A 130 6.71 14.96 -4.08
N TYR A 131 6.05 15.84 -4.81
CA TYR A 131 5.72 15.62 -6.20
C TYR A 131 7.00 15.59 -7.05
N LEU A 132 7.12 14.59 -7.90
CA LEU A 132 8.27 14.43 -8.79
C LEU A 132 7.92 14.74 -10.24
N LYS A 133 6.89 14.12 -10.78
CA LYS A 133 6.44 14.30 -12.16
C LYS A 133 5.13 13.58 -12.39
N ASP A 134 4.50 13.85 -13.54
CA ASP A 134 3.36 13.08 -13.99
C ASP A 134 3.84 11.82 -14.71
N ILE A 135 3.08 10.74 -14.56
CA ILE A 135 3.38 9.44 -15.17
C ILE A 135 2.12 8.91 -15.85
N VAL A 136 2.33 8.04 -16.84
CA VAL A 136 1.22 7.46 -17.61
C VAL A 136 1.09 5.98 -17.26
N ASN A 137 -0.13 5.56 -16.90
CA ASN A 137 -0.39 4.17 -16.57
C ASN A 137 -0.66 3.33 -17.83
N TYR A 138 -0.85 2.01 -17.65
CA TYR A 138 -1.06 1.10 -18.79
C TYR A 138 -2.34 1.37 -19.58
N ASP A 139 -3.32 2.05 -18.98
CA ASP A 139 -4.56 2.44 -19.66
C ASP A 139 -4.44 3.78 -20.40
N GLY A 140 -3.29 4.44 -20.32
CA GLY A 140 -3.05 5.75 -20.93
C GLY A 140 -3.46 6.93 -20.07
N GLY A 141 -3.97 6.70 -18.86
CA GLY A 141 -4.32 7.77 -17.93
C GLY A 141 -3.07 8.36 -17.27
N THR A 142 -3.17 9.62 -16.86
CA THR A 142 -2.06 10.33 -16.23
C THR A 142 -2.29 10.43 -14.73
N ASP A 143 -1.26 10.07 -13.96
CA ASP A 143 -1.24 10.18 -12.51
C ASP A 143 0.00 10.96 -12.07
N HIS A 144 0.03 11.34 -10.80
CA HIS A 144 1.16 12.07 -10.22
C HIS A 144 2.06 11.10 -9.45
N LEU A 145 3.36 11.21 -9.69
CA LEU A 145 4.36 10.41 -8.97
C LEU A 145 4.93 11.22 -7.82
N PHE A 146 4.87 10.66 -6.63
CA PHE A 146 5.47 11.24 -5.43
C PHE A 146 6.61 10.35 -4.94
N GLY A 147 7.62 10.96 -4.32
CA GLY A 147 8.74 10.24 -3.73
C GLY A 147 9.09 10.76 -2.36
N LYS A 148 9.61 9.87 -1.52
CA LYS A 148 10.09 10.21 -0.18
C LYS A 148 11.45 9.58 0.04
N ASP A 149 12.41 10.39 0.44
CA ASP A 149 13.76 9.93 0.82
C ASP A 149 13.79 9.58 2.31
N PHE A 150 14.55 8.56 2.64
CA PHE A 150 14.68 8.10 4.04
C PHE A 150 15.96 8.61 4.69
#